data_6a8f6b4755abb10a60ef5318c58cb691
#
_entry.id   6a8f6b4755abb10a60ef5318c58cb691
#
_cell.length_a   1.000
_cell.length_b   1.000
_cell.length_c   1.000
_cell.angle_alpha   90.00
_cell.angle_beta   90.00
_cell.angle_gamma   90.00
#
_symmetry.space_group_name_H-M   'P 1'
#
loop_
_entity.id
_entity.type
_entity.pdbx_description
1 polymer ?
#
loop_
_entity_poly.entity_id
_entity_poly.type
_entity_poly.pdbx_seq_one_letter_code
_entity_poly.pdbx_strand_id
1 'polypeptide(L)'
;MAPSLSGIMGQVYILRLRGKKWYVGYTDRSITRVLEHAQKKGAKWTKKYPPLKNYLYEMSSPDHTLEDEDRITLSLMAKHGIRNVRGGSWCMVKMYPSTVKELEGLIKKSKPKKGQICDRCGRDSHTRSKCYAGTTVDGVTITTKSWKYRPKAKPRKKAKKSKRSQCEAMT
;
A
#
# COMPACT_ATOMS: atom_id res chain seq x y z
N MET A 1 1.25 41.72 2.92
CA MET A 1 0.47 40.47 2.95
C MET A 1 1.22 39.44 2.10
N ALA A 2 1.86 38.47 2.74
CA ALA A 2 2.54 37.39 2.04
C ALA A 2 1.49 36.48 1.39
N PRO A 3 1.68 36.04 0.13
CA PRO A 3 0.76 35.09 -0.48
C PRO A 3 0.87 33.79 0.30
N SER A 4 -0.26 33.33 0.80
CA SER A 4 -0.44 31.98 1.34
C SER A 4 0.03 31.00 0.26
N LEU A 5 1.04 30.20 0.59
CA LEU A 5 1.44 29.04 -0.22
C LEU A 5 0.30 28.01 -0.13
N SER A 6 -0.76 28.25 -0.90
CA SER A 6 -1.72 27.19 -1.22
C SER A 6 -0.92 26.10 -1.91
N GLY A 7 -0.69 24.99 -1.20
CA GLY A 7 0.09 23.87 -1.70
C GLY A 7 -0.42 23.48 -3.07
N ILE A 8 0.47 23.37 -4.04
CA ILE A 8 0.15 22.91 -5.39
C ILE A 8 -0.44 21.51 -5.24
N MET A 9 -1.73 21.43 -5.47
CA MET A 9 -2.47 20.17 -5.37
C MET A 9 -2.23 19.37 -6.67
N GLY A 10 -1.93 18.10 -6.53
CA GLY A 10 -1.65 17.24 -7.67
C GLY A 10 -2.11 15.81 -7.42
N GLN A 11 -1.67 14.90 -8.25
CA GLN A 11 -2.04 13.50 -8.21
C GLN A 11 -0.86 12.61 -7.87
N VAL A 12 -1.08 11.61 -7.04
CA VAL A 12 -0.13 10.54 -6.80
C VAL A 12 -0.47 9.37 -7.73
N TYR A 13 0.50 8.84 -8.43
CA TYR A 13 0.34 7.69 -9.29
C TYR A 13 1.26 6.54 -8.88
N ILE A 14 0.80 5.32 -9.11
CA ILE A 14 1.51 4.09 -8.76
C ILE A 14 1.74 3.28 -10.03
N LEU A 15 2.99 2.94 -10.31
CA LEU A 15 3.37 2.17 -11.49
C LEU A 15 3.84 0.77 -11.09
N ARG A 16 3.39 -0.22 -11.86
CA ARG A 16 3.91 -1.59 -11.82
C ARG A 16 5.06 -1.75 -12.81
N LEU A 17 6.19 -2.22 -12.32
CA LEU A 17 7.42 -2.37 -13.09
C LEU A 17 7.82 -3.85 -13.21
N ARG A 18 8.71 -4.15 -14.14
CA ARG A 18 9.28 -5.50 -14.30
C ARG A 18 9.97 -5.95 -13.00
N GLY A 19 10.03 -7.26 -12.77
CA GLY A 19 10.69 -7.84 -11.59
C GLY A 19 9.94 -7.59 -10.27
N LYS A 20 8.61 -7.47 -10.31
CA LYS A 20 7.75 -7.20 -9.13
C LYS A 20 8.15 -5.90 -8.42
N LYS A 21 8.64 -4.92 -9.18
CA LYS A 21 9.01 -3.60 -8.67
C LYS A 21 7.86 -2.63 -8.83
N TRP A 22 7.90 -1.56 -8.01
CA TRP A 22 6.88 -0.54 -7.94
C TRP A 22 7.53 0.85 -7.91
N TYR A 23 6.82 1.81 -8.45
CA TYR A 23 7.20 3.20 -8.38
C TYR A 23 5.98 4.03 -8.01
N VAL A 24 6.15 4.92 -7.05
CA VAL A 24 5.19 5.95 -6.69
C VAL A 24 5.74 7.27 -7.19
N GLY A 25 4.89 8.11 -7.70
CA GLY A 25 5.28 9.44 -8.15
C GLY A 25 4.14 10.43 -7.94
N TYR A 26 4.52 11.69 -7.79
CA TYR A 26 3.61 12.83 -7.74
C TYR A 26 3.66 13.60 -9.05
N THR A 27 2.55 14.19 -9.45
CA THR A 27 2.48 15.09 -10.60
C THR A 27 1.39 16.14 -10.43
N ASP A 28 1.71 17.37 -10.72
CA ASP A 28 0.78 18.49 -10.94
C ASP A 28 0.33 18.59 -12.40
N ARG A 29 0.98 17.82 -13.29
CA ARG A 29 0.70 17.75 -14.73
C ARG A 29 -0.01 16.45 -15.02
N SER A 30 -1.08 16.40 -15.64
CA SER A 30 -1.87 15.25 -16.05
C SER A 30 -1.04 13.95 -16.35
N ILE A 31 -1.63 12.98 -16.97
CA ILE A 31 -1.04 11.67 -17.33
C ILE A 31 0.28 11.72 -18.12
N THR A 32 0.66 12.88 -18.65
CA THR A 32 1.90 13.07 -19.43
C THR A 32 3.13 12.60 -18.67
N ARG A 33 3.19 12.89 -17.35
CA ARG A 33 4.30 12.44 -16.50
C ARG A 33 4.38 10.91 -16.40
N VAL A 34 3.25 10.24 -16.39
CA VAL A 34 3.17 8.78 -16.38
C VAL A 34 3.70 8.19 -17.70
N LEU A 35 3.36 8.82 -18.84
CA LEU A 35 3.85 8.41 -20.15
C LEU A 35 5.36 8.58 -20.32
N GLU A 36 5.96 9.61 -19.71
CA GLU A 36 7.42 9.79 -19.70
C GLU A 36 8.16 8.58 -19.11
N HIS A 37 7.59 7.92 -18.08
CA HIS A 37 8.16 6.71 -17.54
C HIS A 37 8.16 5.54 -18.53
N ALA A 38 7.09 5.39 -19.32
CA ALA A 38 6.99 4.39 -20.37
C ALA A 38 8.01 4.64 -21.50
N GLN A 39 8.30 5.91 -21.80
CA GLN A 39 9.30 6.34 -22.79
C GLN A 39 10.74 6.32 -22.27
N LYS A 40 11.00 5.78 -21.09
CA LYS A 40 12.31 5.79 -20.41
C LYS A 40 12.87 7.19 -20.11
N LYS A 41 12.03 8.23 -20.13
CA LYS A 41 12.41 9.61 -19.76
C LYS A 41 12.22 9.90 -18.27
N GLY A 42 11.62 8.97 -17.51
CA GLY A 42 11.33 9.10 -16.10
C GLY A 42 12.51 8.82 -15.16
N ALA A 43 12.21 8.48 -13.91
CA ALA A 43 13.19 8.24 -12.85
C ALA A 43 14.18 7.11 -13.19
N LYS A 44 15.39 7.16 -12.61
CA LYS A 44 16.44 6.12 -12.80
C LYS A 44 15.91 4.71 -12.44
N TRP A 45 15.00 4.61 -11.47
CA TRP A 45 14.39 3.35 -11.08
C TRP A 45 13.52 2.75 -12.18
N THR A 46 12.68 3.57 -12.83
CA THR A 46 11.81 3.12 -13.93
C THR A 46 12.59 2.84 -15.21
N LYS A 47 13.75 3.49 -15.40
CA LYS A 47 14.69 3.14 -16.48
C LYS A 47 15.32 1.75 -16.26
N LYS A 48 15.70 1.44 -15.02
CA LYS A 48 16.29 0.15 -14.64
C LYS A 48 15.27 -1.00 -14.67
N TYR A 49 14.07 -0.73 -14.21
CA TYR A 49 12.96 -1.68 -14.20
C TYR A 49 11.80 -1.10 -15.03
N PRO A 50 11.76 -1.39 -16.34
CA PRO A 50 10.77 -0.79 -17.22
C PRO A 50 9.33 -1.11 -16.81
N PRO A 51 8.40 -0.17 -17.02
CA PRO A 51 6.99 -0.39 -16.82
C PRO A 51 6.44 -1.59 -17.61
N LEU A 52 5.47 -2.29 -17.05
CA LEU A 52 4.73 -3.37 -17.72
C LEU A 52 3.76 -2.78 -18.74
N LYS A 53 3.14 -3.60 -19.62
CA LYS A 53 2.12 -3.14 -20.58
C LYS A 53 0.98 -2.37 -19.88
N ASN A 54 0.46 -2.91 -18.77
CA ASN A 54 -0.54 -2.26 -17.91
C ASN A 54 0.15 -1.72 -16.65
N TYR A 55 0.99 -0.70 -16.84
CA TYR A 55 1.90 -0.21 -15.80
C TYR A 55 1.24 0.74 -14.80
N LEU A 56 0.23 1.48 -15.21
CA LEU A 56 -0.53 2.33 -14.28
C LEU A 56 -1.42 1.43 -13.42
N TYR A 57 -1.09 1.35 -12.15
CA TYR A 57 -1.83 0.55 -11.18
C TYR A 57 -2.94 1.37 -10.54
N GLU A 58 -2.63 2.60 -10.16
CA GLU A 58 -3.54 3.50 -9.47
C GLU A 58 -3.14 4.94 -9.74
N MET A 59 -4.11 5.82 -9.80
CA MET A 59 -3.94 7.27 -9.84
C MET A 59 -4.96 7.88 -8.89
N SER A 60 -4.49 8.76 -7.99
CA SER A 60 -5.35 9.39 -6.99
C SER A 60 -6.16 10.54 -7.57
N SER A 61 -7.12 11.05 -6.80
CA SER A 61 -7.77 12.35 -7.04
C SER A 61 -6.74 13.50 -7.01
N PRO A 62 -7.07 14.67 -7.62
CA PRO A 62 -6.13 15.78 -7.76
C PRO A 62 -5.97 16.65 -6.48
N ASP A 63 -6.15 16.09 -5.32
CA ASP A 63 -6.12 16.77 -4.02
C ASP A 63 -4.98 16.27 -3.10
N HIS A 64 -3.96 15.64 -3.69
CA HIS A 64 -2.82 15.09 -2.96
C HIS A 64 -1.64 16.05 -2.94
N THR A 65 -0.80 15.87 -1.91
CA THR A 65 0.44 16.62 -1.69
C THR A 65 1.67 15.72 -1.87
N LEU A 66 2.87 16.32 -1.84
CA LEU A 66 4.13 15.57 -1.83
C LEU A 66 4.27 14.70 -0.57
N GLU A 67 3.69 15.11 0.56
CA GLU A 67 3.68 14.31 1.79
C GLU A 67 2.84 13.04 1.62
N ASP A 68 1.78 13.10 0.82
CA ASP A 68 0.97 11.93 0.48
C ASP A 68 1.74 10.94 -0.38
N GLU A 69 2.61 11.41 -1.28
CA GLU A 69 3.51 10.55 -2.05
C GLU A 69 4.41 9.72 -1.13
N ASP A 70 5.03 10.35 -0.14
CA ASP A 70 5.89 9.67 0.84
C ASP A 70 5.09 8.67 1.69
N ARG A 71 3.91 9.04 2.15
CA ARG A 71 3.01 8.18 2.93
C ARG A 71 2.57 6.95 2.14
N ILE A 72 2.20 7.13 0.88
CA ILE A 72 1.81 6.04 -0.03
C ILE A 72 3.01 5.16 -0.34
N THR A 73 4.19 5.74 -0.56
CA THR A 73 5.44 5.01 -0.78
C THR A 73 5.79 4.11 0.41
N LEU A 74 5.70 4.61 1.65
CA LEU A 74 5.92 3.81 2.86
C LEU A 74 4.89 2.68 2.99
N SER A 75 3.63 2.95 2.70
CA SER A 75 2.57 1.93 2.71
C SER A 75 2.85 0.80 1.73
N LEU A 76 3.28 1.12 0.50
CA LEU A 76 3.66 0.13 -0.50
C LEU A 76 4.95 -0.61 -0.12
N MET A 77 5.93 0.06 0.49
CA MET A 77 7.12 -0.59 1.04
C MET A 77 6.78 -1.60 2.13
N ALA A 78 5.81 -1.28 2.98
CA ALA A 78 5.32 -2.20 4.02
C ALA A 78 4.65 -3.45 3.42
N LYS A 79 3.97 -3.30 2.27
CA LYS A 79 3.23 -4.37 1.57
C LYS A 79 4.12 -5.22 0.66
N HIS A 80 5.01 -4.59 -0.10
CA HIS A 80 5.79 -5.23 -1.16
C HIS A 80 7.29 -5.36 -0.83
N GLY A 81 7.73 -4.79 0.29
CA GLY A 81 9.12 -4.76 0.74
C GLY A 81 9.89 -3.55 0.25
N ILE A 82 10.74 -2.99 1.12
CA ILE A 82 11.52 -1.76 0.89
C ILE A 82 12.39 -1.84 -0.38
N ARG A 83 12.94 -3.03 -0.69
CA ARG A 83 13.81 -3.23 -1.87
C ARG A 83 13.04 -3.23 -3.20
N ASN A 84 11.72 -3.28 -3.16
CA ASN A 84 10.87 -3.42 -4.34
C ASN A 84 10.13 -2.13 -4.71
N VAL A 85 10.13 -1.13 -3.86
CA VAL A 85 9.38 0.11 -4.04
C VAL A 85 10.31 1.31 -4.03
N ARG A 86 10.06 2.28 -4.90
CA ARG A 86 10.68 3.61 -4.91
C ARG A 86 9.63 4.67 -5.15
N GLY A 87 9.88 5.86 -4.63
CA GLY A 87 9.01 7.04 -4.78
C GLY A 87 9.30 8.08 -3.73
N GLY A 88 8.74 9.27 -3.87
CA GLY A 88 8.91 10.37 -2.94
C GLY A 88 10.35 10.64 -2.60
N SER A 89 10.62 10.80 -1.31
CA SER A 89 11.97 11.02 -0.77
C SER A 89 12.94 9.83 -1.01
N TRP A 90 12.47 8.66 -1.43
CA TRP A 90 13.28 7.43 -1.59
C TRP A 90 13.40 6.99 -3.06
N CYS A 91 13.89 7.88 -3.93
CA CYS A 91 14.06 7.62 -5.37
C CYS A 91 15.36 6.94 -5.76
N MET A 92 16.31 6.74 -4.84
CA MET A 92 17.62 6.17 -5.14
C MET A 92 17.50 4.72 -5.58
N VAL A 93 18.20 4.36 -6.69
CA VAL A 93 18.20 2.99 -7.22
C VAL A 93 18.76 2.00 -6.20
N LYS A 94 19.89 2.35 -5.55
CA LYS A 94 20.52 1.57 -4.48
C LYS A 94 20.39 2.37 -3.19
N MET A 95 19.65 1.86 -2.22
CA MET A 95 19.53 2.47 -0.90
C MET A 95 20.72 2.08 -0.02
N TYR A 96 21.16 3.02 0.81
CA TYR A 96 22.17 2.74 1.84
C TYR A 96 21.57 1.86 2.95
N PRO A 97 22.37 1.03 3.61
CA PRO A 97 21.89 0.18 4.72
C PRO A 97 21.27 1.00 5.86
N SER A 98 21.81 2.19 6.15
CA SER A 98 21.25 3.13 7.13
C SER A 98 19.83 3.56 6.79
N THR A 99 19.59 3.97 5.54
CA THR A 99 18.26 4.35 5.04
C THR A 99 17.28 3.18 5.11
N VAL A 100 17.73 1.97 4.78
CA VAL A 100 16.86 0.78 4.88
C VAL A 100 16.45 0.53 6.33
N LYS A 101 17.39 0.64 7.29
CA LYS A 101 17.13 0.47 8.73
C LYS A 101 16.15 1.52 9.26
N GLU A 102 16.31 2.77 8.83
CA GLU A 102 15.39 3.87 9.16
C GLU A 102 13.98 3.58 8.65
N LEU A 103 13.84 3.20 7.38
CA LEU A 103 12.56 2.85 6.76
C LEU A 103 11.88 1.66 7.45
N GLU A 104 12.65 0.65 7.87
CA GLU A 104 12.11 -0.46 8.67
C GLU A 104 11.55 0.04 10.00
N GLY A 105 12.21 1.00 10.63
CA GLY A 105 11.75 1.65 11.85
C GLY A 105 10.44 2.42 11.64
N LEU A 106 10.35 3.21 10.57
CA LEU A 106 9.15 3.96 10.20
C LEU A 106 7.98 3.03 9.88
N ILE A 107 8.21 1.98 9.10
CA ILE A 107 7.19 0.99 8.75
C ILE A 107 6.70 0.23 9.98
N LYS A 108 7.59 -0.11 10.93
CA LYS A 108 7.19 -0.75 12.20
C LYS A 108 6.30 0.17 13.05
N LYS A 109 6.63 1.46 13.10
CA LYS A 109 5.84 2.48 13.83
C LYS A 109 4.49 2.75 13.18
N SER A 110 4.41 2.70 11.83
CA SER A 110 3.18 2.94 11.08
C SER A 110 2.22 1.75 11.09
N LYS A 111 2.71 0.53 11.35
CA LYS A 111 1.84 -0.63 11.49
C LYS A 111 0.96 -0.48 12.71
N PRO A 112 -0.36 -0.62 12.60
CA PRO A 112 -1.23 -0.70 13.76
C PRO A 112 -0.73 -1.84 14.65
N LYS A 113 -0.70 -1.63 15.95
CA LYS A 113 -0.32 -2.69 16.90
C LYS A 113 -1.18 -3.91 16.62
N LYS A 114 -0.56 -5.09 16.46
CA LYS A 114 -1.24 -6.36 16.18
C LYS A 114 -2.42 -6.51 17.17
N GLY A 115 -3.65 -6.50 16.68
CA GLY A 115 -4.87 -6.60 17.50
C GLY A 115 -5.73 -5.34 17.59
N GLN A 116 -5.30 -4.19 17.09
CA GLN A 116 -6.15 -2.98 17.05
C GLN A 116 -6.88 -2.88 15.70
N ILE A 117 -7.91 -3.72 15.55
CA ILE A 117 -8.88 -3.54 14.48
C ILE A 117 -9.90 -2.50 14.97
N CYS A 118 -10.21 -1.51 14.14
CA CYS A 118 -11.28 -0.57 14.44
C CYS A 118 -12.62 -1.33 14.60
N ASP A 119 -13.14 -1.36 15.79
CA ASP A 119 -14.40 -2.06 16.12
C ASP A 119 -15.64 -1.41 15.49
N ARG A 120 -15.48 -0.28 14.79
CA ARG A 120 -16.53 0.38 14.03
C ARG A 120 -16.57 -0.04 12.56
N CYS A 121 -15.44 -0.12 11.88
CA CYS A 121 -15.40 -0.43 10.44
C CYS A 121 -14.61 -1.69 10.09
N GLY A 122 -13.93 -2.33 11.05
CA GLY A 122 -13.15 -3.54 10.82
C GLY A 122 -11.78 -3.33 10.16
N ARG A 123 -11.39 -2.09 9.85
CA ARG A 123 -10.06 -1.79 9.27
C ARG A 123 -9.00 -1.71 10.36
N ASP A 124 -7.78 -2.07 10.02
CA ASP A 124 -6.62 -2.08 10.91
C ASP A 124 -5.77 -0.80 10.85
N SER A 125 -6.23 0.20 10.08
CA SER A 125 -5.50 1.44 9.84
C SER A 125 -5.68 2.51 10.93
N HIS A 126 -6.69 2.38 11.79
CA HIS A 126 -7.03 3.37 12.81
C HIS A 126 -7.85 2.75 13.96
N THR A 127 -8.00 3.51 15.04
CA THR A 127 -8.87 3.15 16.17
C THR A 127 -10.28 3.73 15.99
N ARG A 128 -11.25 3.25 16.77
CA ARG A 128 -12.64 3.74 16.74
C ARG A 128 -12.75 5.26 16.89
N SER A 129 -11.97 5.85 17.78
CA SER A 129 -11.97 7.30 18.03
C SER A 129 -11.59 8.14 16.80
N LYS A 130 -10.82 7.57 15.87
CA LYS A 130 -10.37 8.20 14.62
C LYS A 130 -11.09 7.63 13.39
N CYS A 131 -12.25 6.98 13.58
CA CYS A 131 -12.97 6.35 12.49
C CYS A 131 -14.00 7.28 11.85
N TYR A 132 -13.77 7.65 10.60
CA TYR A 132 -14.70 8.41 9.77
C TYR A 132 -15.34 7.56 8.65
N ALA A 133 -15.12 6.23 8.67
CA ALA A 133 -15.62 5.35 7.63
C ALA A 133 -17.15 5.31 7.58
N GLY A 134 -17.71 5.47 6.39
CA GLY A 134 -19.14 5.27 6.12
C GLY A 134 -19.52 3.81 5.86
N THR A 135 -18.52 2.96 5.56
CA THR A 135 -18.71 1.52 5.30
C THR A 135 -17.69 0.67 6.06
N THR A 136 -18.06 -0.57 6.36
CA THR A 136 -17.14 -1.56 6.94
C THR A 136 -16.15 -2.08 5.89
N VAL A 137 -15.14 -2.84 6.32
CA VAL A 137 -14.19 -3.54 5.44
C VAL A 137 -14.90 -4.54 4.50
N ASP A 138 -16.07 -5.05 4.91
CA ASP A 138 -16.91 -5.96 4.11
C ASP A 138 -17.94 -5.23 3.24
N GLY A 139 -17.88 -3.88 3.13
CA GLY A 139 -18.77 -3.07 2.31
C GLY A 139 -20.13 -2.77 2.93
N VAL A 140 -20.37 -3.10 4.20
CA VAL A 140 -21.62 -2.81 4.89
C VAL A 140 -21.68 -1.35 5.32
N THR A 141 -22.76 -0.64 5.00
CA THR A 141 -22.97 0.76 5.39
C THR A 141 -23.11 0.91 6.91
N ILE A 142 -22.39 1.86 7.49
CA ILE A 142 -22.42 2.15 8.93
C ILE A 142 -23.46 3.24 9.18
N THR A 143 -24.60 2.85 9.73
CA THR A 143 -25.77 3.73 9.93
C THR A 143 -25.73 4.53 11.23
N THR A 144 -24.95 4.13 12.23
CA THR A 144 -24.90 4.79 13.55
C THR A 144 -23.48 4.89 14.10
N LYS A 145 -23.25 5.87 15.02
CA LYS A 145 -21.99 5.99 15.77
C LYS A 145 -21.74 4.80 16.72
N SER A 146 -22.80 4.10 17.13
CA SER A 146 -22.74 2.93 18.02
C SER A 146 -22.48 1.62 17.31
N TRP A 147 -22.45 1.61 15.96
CA TRP A 147 -22.16 0.40 15.18
C TRP A 147 -20.85 -0.25 15.60
N LYS A 148 -20.90 -1.57 15.82
CA LYS A 148 -19.71 -2.40 16.09
C LYS A 148 -19.52 -3.40 14.95
N TYR A 149 -18.34 -3.40 14.36
CA TYR A 149 -17.97 -4.37 13.35
C TYR A 149 -17.89 -5.78 13.98
N ARG A 150 -18.57 -6.73 13.36
CA ARG A 150 -18.47 -8.16 13.69
C ARG A 150 -17.83 -8.88 12.52
N PRO A 151 -16.58 -9.37 12.65
CA PRO A 151 -15.93 -10.10 11.56
C PRO A 151 -16.73 -11.36 11.23
N LYS A 152 -16.88 -11.66 9.95
CA LYS A 152 -17.46 -12.93 9.48
C LYS A 152 -16.59 -14.07 9.99
N ALA A 153 -17.20 -15.09 10.59
CA ALA A 153 -16.49 -16.29 11.04
C ALA A 153 -15.74 -16.89 9.86
N LYS A 154 -14.42 -17.09 10.01
CA LYS A 154 -13.64 -17.80 9.01
C LYS A 154 -14.22 -19.20 8.83
N PRO A 155 -14.45 -19.68 7.60
CA PRO A 155 -14.90 -21.05 7.39
C PRO A 155 -13.89 -22.00 8.04
N ARG A 156 -14.36 -22.85 8.94
CA ARG A 156 -13.51 -23.88 9.58
C ARG A 156 -12.88 -24.71 8.49
N LYS A 157 -11.55 -24.67 8.39
CA LYS A 157 -10.82 -25.58 7.51
C LYS A 157 -11.20 -27.00 7.88
N LYS A 158 -11.88 -27.73 6.98
CA LYS A 158 -12.15 -29.17 7.18
C LYS A 158 -10.81 -29.84 7.41
N ALA A 159 -10.67 -30.49 8.56
CA ALA A 159 -9.49 -31.26 8.88
C ALA A 159 -9.30 -32.30 7.78
N LYS A 160 -8.14 -32.33 7.13
CA LYS A 160 -7.78 -33.40 6.21
C LYS A 160 -7.77 -34.68 7.02
N LYS A 161 -8.72 -35.60 6.74
CA LYS A 161 -8.64 -36.96 7.22
C LYS A 161 -7.30 -37.54 6.78
N SER A 162 -6.41 -37.82 7.72
CA SER A 162 -5.19 -38.56 7.42
C SER A 162 -5.63 -39.95 6.96
N LYS A 163 -5.24 -40.33 5.77
CA LYS A 163 -5.34 -41.71 5.31
C LYS A 163 -4.37 -42.54 6.18
N ARG A 164 -4.91 -43.26 7.13
CA ARG A 164 -4.21 -44.30 7.87
C ARG A 164 -3.86 -45.39 6.85
N SER A 165 -2.59 -45.54 6.54
CA SER A 165 -2.08 -46.67 5.73
C SER A 165 -2.33 -47.96 6.50
N GLN A 166 -3.20 -48.80 5.97
CA GLN A 166 -3.25 -50.20 6.34
C GLN A 166 -1.99 -50.84 5.75
N CYS A 167 -1.01 -51.17 6.59
CA CYS A 167 -0.04 -52.21 6.29
C CYS A 167 -0.73 -53.53 6.60
N GLU A 168 -1.19 -54.22 5.60
CA GLU A 168 -1.52 -55.63 5.71
C GLU A 168 -0.22 -56.43 5.73
N ALA A 169 -0.05 -57.17 6.83
CA ALA A 169 0.93 -58.22 6.95
C ALA A 169 0.50 -59.35 5.99
N MET A 170 1.41 -59.75 5.11
CA MET A 170 1.35 -61.08 4.48
C MET A 170 2.36 -61.99 5.17
N THR A 171 1.80 -62.94 5.79
CA THR A 171 2.47 -64.22 6.19
C THR A 171 2.75 -65.03 4.94
#